data_0b88d5fe5b95a76e8fa7c28196be3739
#
_entry.id   0b88d5fe5b95a76e8fa7c28196be3739
#
_cell.length_a   1.000
_cell.length_b   1.000
_cell.length_c   1.000
_cell.angle_alpha   90.00
_cell.angle_beta   90.00
_cell.angle_gamma   90.00
#
_symmetry.space_group_name_H-M   'P 1'
#
loop_
_entity.id
_entity.type
_entity.pdbx_description
1 polymer ?
#
loop_
_entity_poly.entity_id
_entity_poly.type
_entity_poly.pdbx_seq_one_letter_code
_entity_poly.pdbx_strand_id
1 'polypeptide(L)'
;MSKSASRFQKVLMSWVYRGKEIFKPLNTGSIDEHVRCVREYVANIFFYTKGNTTIMIDAGYSYDRLQEKMDWLGIDPKAIEHILITHLDTDHIGAIEADSDQLFSHAQVYIGDVENRYLTGEVRRRVMNGWFKLPKVIIPNKKTLLHDGEVLDIDGIKIETILVPGHTWGHVVYLIDDEYLFSADTIWLGADGGYSFINKLAEDNKLAVESLARLEGILRERGLNPKIITGHTGWADDINFVFAHTDEVCNVNKPVKVHDPKAPYDAYDERDDTRENAVNTPLLPCNR
;
A
#
# COMPACT_ATOMS: atom_id res chain seq x y z
N MET A 1 -8.69 -16.40 0.15
CA MET A 1 -8.00 -17.30 -0.84
C MET A 1 -7.37 -18.45 -0.06
N SER A 2 -7.44 -19.68 -0.53
CA SER A 2 -6.82 -20.80 0.20
C SER A 2 -5.28 -20.60 0.25
N LYS A 3 -4.62 -21.09 1.31
CA LYS A 3 -3.14 -21.03 1.46
C LYS A 3 -2.38 -21.55 0.21
N SER A 4 -3.02 -22.37 -0.62
CA SER A 4 -2.47 -22.86 -1.88
C SER A 4 -2.49 -21.82 -3.02
N ALA A 5 -3.51 -20.97 -3.06
CA ALA A 5 -3.63 -19.92 -4.08
C ALA A 5 -2.56 -18.83 -3.90
N SER A 6 -2.23 -18.49 -2.64
CA SER A 6 -1.15 -17.52 -2.35
C SER A 6 0.22 -18.04 -2.78
N ARG A 7 0.52 -19.35 -2.62
CA ARG A 7 1.76 -19.97 -3.10
C ARG A 7 1.85 -19.96 -4.63
N PHE A 8 0.76 -20.29 -5.32
CA PHE A 8 0.73 -20.26 -6.78
C PHE A 8 0.91 -18.83 -7.32
N GLN A 9 0.22 -17.86 -6.72
CA GLN A 9 0.35 -16.45 -7.06
C GLN A 9 1.80 -15.97 -6.86
N LYS A 10 2.44 -16.30 -5.74
CA LYS A 10 3.85 -16.01 -5.48
C LYS A 10 4.76 -16.56 -6.58
N VAL A 11 4.64 -17.84 -6.93
CA VAL A 11 5.45 -18.47 -7.97
C VAL A 11 5.24 -17.82 -9.33
N LEU A 12 3.98 -17.55 -9.70
CA LEU A 12 3.64 -16.90 -10.96
C LEU A 12 4.20 -15.47 -11.03
N MET A 13 3.99 -14.68 -9.98
CA MET A 13 4.45 -13.29 -9.93
C MET A 13 5.98 -13.22 -9.88
N SER A 14 6.65 -14.08 -9.10
CA SER A 14 8.12 -14.14 -9.08
C SER A 14 8.68 -14.48 -10.47
N TRP A 15 8.02 -15.34 -11.22
CA TRP A 15 8.44 -15.67 -12.58
C TRP A 15 8.22 -14.53 -13.57
N VAL A 16 7.08 -13.84 -13.49
CA VAL A 16 6.71 -12.72 -14.38
C VAL A 16 7.59 -11.49 -14.16
N TYR A 17 7.98 -11.22 -12.90
CA TYR A 17 8.70 -9.99 -12.53
C TYR A 17 10.17 -10.23 -12.18
N ARG A 18 10.65 -11.46 -12.30
CA ARG A 18 12.03 -11.82 -11.98
C ARG A 18 13.04 -10.97 -12.76
N GLY A 19 13.99 -10.37 -12.05
CA GLY A 19 15.03 -9.51 -12.66
C GLY A 19 14.54 -8.14 -13.08
N LYS A 20 13.30 -7.75 -12.70
CA LYS A 20 12.75 -6.42 -12.93
C LYS A 20 12.53 -5.75 -11.57
N GLU A 21 13.13 -4.60 -11.36
CA GLU A 21 12.96 -3.81 -10.13
C GLU A 21 11.64 -3.03 -10.15
N ILE A 22 10.52 -3.77 -10.36
CA ILE A 22 9.18 -3.20 -10.40
C ILE A 22 8.62 -3.02 -8.99
N PHE A 23 8.94 -3.95 -8.09
CA PHE A 23 8.60 -3.89 -6.69
C PHE A 23 9.88 -3.81 -5.86
N LYS A 24 9.95 -2.84 -4.98
CA LYS A 24 11.07 -2.63 -4.06
C LYS A 24 10.54 -2.34 -2.66
N PRO A 25 9.86 -3.32 -2.05
CA PRO A 25 9.30 -3.13 -0.72
C PRO A 25 10.40 -2.88 0.31
N LEU A 26 10.06 -2.09 1.31
CA LEU A 26 10.91 -1.93 2.49
C LEU A 26 10.97 -3.23 3.27
N ASN A 27 12.10 -3.53 3.88
CA ASN A 27 12.16 -4.59 4.87
C ASN A 27 11.33 -4.20 6.11
N THR A 28 10.95 -5.20 6.91
CA THR A 28 10.25 -4.97 8.18
C THR A 28 11.10 -4.09 9.10
N GLY A 29 10.51 -3.01 9.63
CA GLY A 29 11.23 -2.05 10.46
C GLY A 29 10.49 -0.74 10.67
N SER A 30 11.22 0.30 11.07
CA SER A 30 10.69 1.63 11.33
C SER A 30 11.10 2.62 10.25
N ILE A 31 10.15 3.43 9.77
CA ILE A 31 10.43 4.59 8.91
C ILE A 31 10.87 5.77 9.79
N ASP A 32 10.17 5.97 10.90
CA ASP A 32 10.48 6.95 11.93
C ASP A 32 9.84 6.57 13.28
N GLU A 33 9.68 7.54 14.19
CA GLU A 33 9.09 7.31 15.50
C GLU A 33 7.59 6.98 15.47
N HIS A 34 6.88 7.39 14.41
CA HIS A 34 5.44 7.19 14.25
C HIS A 34 5.09 6.04 13.32
N VAL A 35 5.92 5.75 12.31
CA VAL A 35 5.58 4.80 11.25
C VAL A 35 6.50 3.59 11.25
N ARG A 36 5.90 2.43 11.37
CA ARG A 36 6.54 1.11 11.20
C ARG A 36 5.91 0.39 10.02
N CYS A 37 6.67 -0.51 9.39
CA CYS A 37 6.14 -1.36 8.34
C CYS A 37 6.50 -2.83 8.54
N VAL A 38 5.63 -3.70 8.07
CA VAL A 38 5.87 -5.13 7.89
C VAL A 38 5.93 -5.40 6.40
N ARG A 39 6.95 -6.15 5.97
CA ARG A 39 7.06 -6.63 4.60
C ARG A 39 6.34 -7.95 4.43
N GLU A 40 5.44 -8.01 3.46
CA GLU A 40 4.84 -9.26 2.98
C GLU A 40 5.08 -9.42 1.48
N TYR A 41 6.04 -10.23 1.10
CA TYR A 41 6.49 -10.42 -0.29
C TYR A 41 6.88 -9.09 -0.93
N VAL A 42 6.04 -8.59 -1.85
CA VAL A 42 6.26 -7.36 -2.61
C VAL A 42 5.51 -6.16 -2.04
N ALA A 43 4.69 -6.35 -1.00
CA ALA A 43 3.88 -5.30 -0.39
C ALA A 43 4.38 -4.96 1.02
N ASN A 44 4.08 -3.74 1.45
CA ASN A 44 4.26 -3.29 2.82
C ASN A 44 2.90 -3.01 3.47
N ILE A 45 2.79 -3.42 4.74
CA ILE A 45 1.71 -3.06 5.66
C ILE A 45 2.27 -2.01 6.60
N PHE A 46 1.54 -0.92 6.81
CA PHE A 46 2.04 0.16 7.66
C PHE A 46 1.25 0.27 8.95
N PHE A 47 1.92 0.75 9.99
CA PHE A 47 1.38 0.98 11.31
C PHE A 47 1.76 2.39 11.74
N TYR A 48 0.78 3.28 11.80
CA TYR A 48 0.95 4.62 12.33
C TYR A 48 0.58 4.62 13.81
N THR A 49 1.48 5.10 14.66
CA THR A 49 1.29 5.15 16.11
C THR A 49 1.45 6.56 16.64
N LYS A 50 0.44 7.01 17.42
CA LYS A 50 0.50 8.28 18.15
C LYS A 50 -0.11 8.08 19.54
N GLY A 51 0.62 8.40 20.59
CA GLY A 51 0.20 8.08 21.95
C GLY A 51 0.02 6.57 22.16
N ASN A 52 -1.20 6.16 22.53
CA ASN A 52 -1.53 4.75 22.75
C ASN A 52 -2.28 4.10 21.58
N THR A 53 -2.59 4.86 20.54
CA THR A 53 -3.38 4.38 19.41
C THR A 53 -2.48 4.02 18.24
N THR A 54 -2.66 2.80 17.73
CA THR A 54 -2.01 2.32 16.51
C THR A 54 -3.05 2.03 15.46
N ILE A 55 -2.89 2.65 14.29
CA ILE A 55 -3.73 2.47 13.12
C ILE A 55 -2.95 1.64 12.11
N MET A 56 -3.57 0.59 11.59
CA MET A 56 -3.00 -0.21 10.50
C MET A 56 -3.49 0.33 9.16
N ILE A 57 -2.59 0.50 8.20
CA ILE A 57 -2.89 0.92 6.83
C ILE A 57 -2.59 -0.25 5.90
N ASP A 58 -3.64 -0.71 5.24
CA ASP A 58 -3.75 -1.96 4.50
C ASP A 58 -3.51 -3.20 5.38
N ALA A 59 -3.74 -4.39 4.84
CA ALA A 59 -3.72 -5.65 5.58
C ALA A 59 -2.96 -6.77 4.84
N GLY A 60 -2.09 -6.42 3.91
CA GLY A 60 -1.18 -7.31 3.20
C GLY A 60 -1.84 -8.52 2.57
N TYR A 61 -1.03 -9.56 2.35
CA TYR A 61 -1.52 -10.89 1.96
C TYR A 61 -2.03 -11.66 3.19
N SER A 62 -2.82 -12.70 2.98
CA SER A 62 -3.10 -13.72 4.00
C SER A 62 -1.85 -14.58 4.24
N TYR A 63 -0.86 -14.00 4.89
CA TYR A 63 0.47 -14.53 5.07
C TYR A 63 0.68 -14.98 6.50
N ASP A 64 1.10 -16.22 6.66
CA ASP A 64 1.20 -16.88 7.97
C ASP A 64 2.28 -16.32 8.90
N ARG A 65 3.20 -15.47 8.38
CA ARG A 65 4.23 -14.79 9.18
C ARG A 65 3.90 -13.34 9.55
N LEU A 66 2.73 -12.81 9.17
CA LEU A 66 2.37 -11.44 9.52
C LEU A 66 2.44 -11.21 11.03
N GLN A 67 1.83 -12.11 11.81
CA GLN A 67 1.85 -12.03 13.27
C GLN A 67 3.27 -12.11 13.85
N GLU A 68 4.12 -12.99 13.30
CA GLU A 68 5.53 -13.10 13.69
C GLU A 68 6.28 -11.79 13.46
N LYS A 69 6.11 -11.16 12.28
CA LYS A 69 6.79 -9.91 11.93
C LYS A 69 6.25 -8.72 12.74
N MET A 70 4.96 -8.71 13.07
CA MET A 70 4.40 -7.74 14.02
C MET A 70 5.04 -7.89 15.41
N ASP A 71 5.28 -9.13 15.88
CA ASP A 71 5.98 -9.39 17.14
C ASP A 71 7.43 -8.84 17.12
N TRP A 72 8.14 -8.92 15.99
CA TRP A 72 9.47 -8.30 15.84
C TRP A 72 9.45 -6.80 16.16
N LEU A 73 8.37 -6.13 15.80
CA LEU A 73 8.15 -4.69 16.00
C LEU A 73 7.46 -4.36 17.33
N GLY A 74 7.13 -5.37 18.15
CA GLY A 74 6.39 -5.20 19.38
C GLY A 74 4.95 -4.71 19.16
N ILE A 75 4.32 -5.09 18.04
CA ILE A 75 2.93 -4.76 17.73
C ILE A 75 2.05 -5.96 18.08
N ASP A 76 1.15 -5.80 19.05
CA ASP A 76 0.14 -6.80 19.36
C ASP A 76 -1.03 -6.68 18.36
N PRO A 77 -1.34 -7.71 17.55
CA PRO A 77 -2.49 -7.68 16.66
C PRO A 77 -3.82 -7.38 17.35
N LYS A 78 -3.95 -7.76 18.63
CA LYS A 78 -5.17 -7.51 19.42
C LYS A 78 -5.37 -6.04 19.79
N ALA A 79 -4.29 -5.25 19.77
CA ALA A 79 -4.33 -3.82 20.03
C ALA A 79 -4.68 -3.00 18.76
N ILE A 80 -4.79 -3.62 17.60
CA ILE A 80 -5.17 -2.94 16.36
C ILE A 80 -6.70 -2.85 16.27
N GLU A 81 -7.24 -1.72 16.67
CA GLU A 81 -8.70 -1.48 16.65
C GLU A 81 -9.17 -0.80 15.35
N HIS A 82 -8.27 -0.20 14.58
CA HIS A 82 -8.57 0.59 13.39
C HIS A 82 -7.70 0.19 12.20
N ILE A 83 -8.34 -0.12 11.08
CA ILE A 83 -7.68 -0.50 9.82
C ILE A 83 -8.20 0.38 8.69
N LEU A 84 -7.31 1.13 8.05
CA LEU A 84 -7.59 1.94 6.87
C LEU A 84 -7.24 1.13 5.62
N ILE A 85 -8.20 0.90 4.75
CA ILE A 85 -7.99 0.15 3.50
C ILE A 85 -7.97 1.13 2.33
N THR A 86 -6.87 1.14 1.60
CA THR A 86 -6.68 2.01 0.44
C THR A 86 -7.47 1.50 -0.77
N HIS A 87 -7.39 0.19 -1.02
CA HIS A 87 -8.12 -0.50 -2.10
C HIS A 87 -8.20 -2.01 -1.83
N LEU A 88 -8.89 -2.76 -2.69
CA LEU A 88 -9.27 -4.15 -2.46
C LEU A 88 -8.43 -5.20 -3.22
N ASP A 89 -7.23 -4.86 -3.66
CA ASP A 89 -6.34 -5.89 -4.20
C ASP A 89 -5.84 -6.81 -3.08
N THR A 90 -5.59 -8.07 -3.40
CA THR A 90 -5.38 -9.14 -2.40
C THR A 90 -4.15 -8.98 -1.53
N ASP A 91 -3.20 -8.20 -1.98
CA ASP A 91 -1.99 -7.84 -1.23
C ASP A 91 -2.18 -6.64 -0.28
N HIS A 92 -3.37 -6.07 -0.26
CA HIS A 92 -3.76 -4.98 0.64
C HIS A 92 -4.86 -5.36 1.64
N ILE A 93 -5.53 -6.51 1.44
CA ILE A 93 -6.66 -6.90 2.30
C ILE A 93 -6.58 -8.34 2.84
N GLY A 94 -5.51 -9.06 2.49
CA GLY A 94 -5.46 -10.51 2.71
C GLY A 94 -5.64 -10.95 4.17
N ALA A 95 -5.10 -10.22 5.15
CA ALA A 95 -5.24 -10.59 6.57
C ALA A 95 -6.65 -10.34 7.16
N ILE A 96 -7.53 -9.64 6.43
CA ILE A 96 -8.92 -9.39 6.82
C ILE A 96 -9.95 -10.04 5.89
N GLU A 97 -9.53 -10.77 4.85
CA GLU A 97 -10.45 -11.59 4.06
C GLU A 97 -11.09 -12.69 4.89
N ALA A 98 -12.30 -13.11 4.51
CA ALA A 98 -13.09 -14.10 5.23
C ALA A 98 -12.41 -15.47 5.40
N ASP A 99 -11.48 -15.82 4.50
CA ASP A 99 -10.70 -17.07 4.53
C ASP A 99 -9.30 -16.91 5.15
N SER A 100 -9.01 -15.75 5.74
CA SER A 100 -7.76 -15.50 6.48
C SER A 100 -7.78 -16.12 7.88
N ASP A 101 -6.67 -15.98 8.62
CA ASP A 101 -6.58 -16.43 10.01
C ASP A 101 -7.37 -15.52 11.01
N GLN A 102 -8.06 -14.48 10.50
CA GLN A 102 -8.94 -13.58 11.25
C GLN A 102 -8.28 -12.89 12.45
N LEU A 103 -6.98 -12.57 12.33
CA LEU A 103 -6.20 -11.88 13.36
C LEU A 103 -6.85 -10.57 13.83
N PHE A 104 -7.53 -9.89 12.91
CA PHE A 104 -8.10 -8.55 13.11
C PHE A 104 -9.64 -8.54 13.06
N SER A 105 -10.30 -9.68 13.34
CA SER A 105 -11.78 -9.77 13.24
C SER A 105 -12.53 -8.78 14.12
N HIS A 106 -11.91 -8.29 15.20
CA HIS A 106 -12.45 -7.30 16.13
C HIS A 106 -12.32 -5.86 15.63
N ALA A 107 -11.38 -5.59 14.70
CA ALA A 107 -11.05 -4.24 14.29
C ALA A 107 -12.14 -3.61 13.39
N GLN A 108 -12.33 -2.30 13.54
CA GLN A 108 -13.13 -1.48 12.65
C GLN A 108 -12.34 -1.23 11.36
N VAL A 109 -12.94 -1.55 10.20
CA VAL A 109 -12.37 -1.29 8.89
C VAL A 109 -12.95 -0.01 8.31
N TYR A 110 -12.10 0.85 7.77
CA TYR A 110 -12.45 2.06 7.05
C TYR A 110 -12.07 1.88 5.57
N ILE A 111 -12.96 2.22 4.67
CA ILE A 111 -12.78 2.00 3.23
C ILE A 111 -13.52 3.07 2.43
N GLY A 112 -12.98 3.48 1.30
CA GLY A 112 -13.67 4.40 0.39
C GLY A 112 -15.03 3.86 -0.05
N ASP A 113 -16.05 4.71 -0.08
CA ASP A 113 -17.42 4.35 -0.46
C ASP A 113 -17.48 3.82 -1.90
N VAL A 114 -16.70 4.39 -2.80
CA VAL A 114 -16.57 3.93 -4.19
C VAL A 114 -15.92 2.55 -4.25
N GLU A 115 -14.86 2.32 -3.44
CA GLU A 115 -14.17 1.02 -3.39
C GLU A 115 -15.07 -0.09 -2.82
N ASN A 116 -15.95 0.25 -1.87
CA ASN A 116 -16.91 -0.70 -1.32
C ASN A 116 -17.84 -1.31 -2.38
N ARG A 117 -18.01 -0.69 -3.55
CA ARG A 117 -18.81 -1.22 -4.67
C ARG A 117 -18.27 -2.56 -5.20
N TYR A 118 -16.98 -2.85 -5.03
CA TYR A 118 -16.41 -4.16 -5.32
C TYR A 118 -16.86 -5.21 -4.30
N LEU A 119 -16.96 -4.86 -3.02
CA LEU A 119 -17.45 -5.77 -1.97
C LEU A 119 -18.92 -6.10 -2.15
N THR A 120 -19.74 -5.12 -2.53
CA THR A 120 -21.17 -5.36 -2.83
C THR A 120 -21.38 -6.17 -4.11
N GLY A 121 -20.37 -6.19 -5.00
CA GLY A 121 -20.44 -6.83 -6.31
C GLY A 121 -21.13 -5.98 -7.37
N GLU A 122 -21.40 -4.71 -7.10
CA GLU A 122 -21.90 -3.74 -8.07
C GLU A 122 -20.89 -3.53 -9.20
N VAL A 123 -19.61 -3.48 -8.85
CA VAL A 123 -18.49 -3.42 -9.78
C VAL A 123 -17.60 -4.65 -9.59
N ARG A 124 -16.84 -5.02 -10.60
CA ARG A 124 -15.83 -6.07 -10.56
C ARG A 124 -14.47 -5.50 -10.85
N ARG A 125 -13.51 -5.74 -9.94
CA ARG A 125 -12.11 -5.40 -10.15
C ARG A 125 -11.57 -6.06 -11.41
N ARG A 126 -10.93 -5.28 -12.26
CA ARG A 126 -10.35 -5.72 -13.52
C ARG A 126 -8.91 -5.24 -13.61
N VAL A 127 -8.06 -6.04 -14.22
CA VAL A 127 -6.66 -5.72 -14.49
C VAL A 127 -6.36 -5.94 -15.98
N MET A 128 -5.15 -5.54 -16.41
CA MET A 128 -4.69 -5.68 -17.81
C MET A 128 -5.67 -5.04 -18.80
N ASN A 129 -5.97 -3.75 -18.59
CA ASN A 129 -6.91 -2.98 -19.40
C ASN A 129 -8.32 -3.61 -19.44
N GLY A 130 -8.78 -4.17 -18.34
CA GLY A 130 -10.12 -4.74 -18.22
C GLY A 130 -10.29 -6.17 -18.75
N TRP A 131 -9.21 -6.81 -19.18
CA TRP A 131 -9.26 -8.17 -19.75
C TRP A 131 -9.52 -9.24 -18.72
N PHE A 132 -8.95 -9.11 -17.50
CA PHE A 132 -9.10 -10.10 -16.44
C PHE A 132 -9.93 -9.54 -15.29
N LYS A 133 -10.92 -10.32 -14.87
CA LYS A 133 -11.70 -10.04 -13.65
C LYS A 133 -11.04 -10.75 -12.49
N LEU A 134 -10.80 -10.02 -11.40
CA LEU A 134 -10.37 -10.62 -10.16
C LEU A 134 -11.54 -11.25 -9.40
N PRO A 135 -11.27 -12.22 -8.51
CA PRO A 135 -12.28 -12.81 -7.64
C PRO A 135 -12.96 -11.73 -6.79
N LYS A 136 -14.19 -12.01 -6.35
CA LYS A 136 -14.84 -11.18 -5.35
C LYS A 136 -14.19 -11.45 -4.00
N VAL A 137 -13.84 -10.39 -3.27
CA VAL A 137 -13.35 -10.45 -1.90
C VAL A 137 -14.50 -10.28 -0.91
N ILE A 138 -14.34 -10.82 0.29
CA ILE A 138 -15.30 -10.71 1.39
C ILE A 138 -14.52 -10.27 2.63
N ILE A 139 -14.90 -9.12 3.16
CA ILE A 139 -14.36 -8.60 4.42
C ILE A 139 -15.47 -8.69 5.47
N PRO A 140 -15.34 -9.56 6.49
CA PRO A 140 -16.39 -9.77 7.50
C PRO A 140 -16.46 -8.64 8.52
N ASN A 141 -15.39 -7.90 8.72
CA ASN A 141 -15.29 -6.80 9.69
C ASN A 141 -16.42 -5.79 9.55
N LYS A 142 -16.75 -5.11 10.64
CA LYS A 142 -17.58 -3.90 10.60
C LYS A 142 -16.86 -2.83 9.78
N LYS A 143 -17.60 -2.18 8.88
CA LYS A 143 -17.05 -1.18 7.96
C LYS A 143 -17.65 0.20 8.20
N THR A 144 -16.78 1.23 8.10
CA THR A 144 -17.15 2.62 7.91
C THR A 144 -16.77 3.03 6.50
N LEU A 145 -17.72 3.59 5.75
CA LEU A 145 -17.50 4.07 4.40
C LEU A 145 -17.06 5.54 4.46
N LEU A 146 -16.00 5.85 3.75
CA LEU A 146 -15.40 7.18 3.71
C LEU A 146 -15.60 7.83 2.35
N HIS A 147 -15.91 9.12 2.36
CA HIS A 147 -16.07 9.93 1.16
C HIS A 147 -14.81 10.75 0.84
N ASP A 148 -14.68 11.17 -0.42
CA ASP A 148 -13.59 12.06 -0.85
C ASP A 148 -13.60 13.36 -0.03
N GLY A 149 -12.47 13.73 0.54
CA GLY A 149 -12.29 14.89 1.40
C GLY A 149 -12.84 14.73 2.82
N GLU A 150 -13.35 13.56 3.19
CA GLU A 150 -13.81 13.30 4.57
C GLU A 150 -12.63 13.24 5.53
N VAL A 151 -12.80 13.91 6.68
CA VAL A 151 -11.82 13.94 7.76
C VAL A 151 -12.36 13.20 8.97
N LEU A 152 -11.61 12.21 9.44
CA LEU A 152 -11.86 11.51 10.68
C LEU A 152 -10.92 12.03 11.77
N ASP A 153 -11.37 11.94 13.01
CA ASP A 153 -10.52 12.00 14.20
C ASP A 153 -10.61 10.65 14.92
N ILE A 154 -9.48 9.99 15.07
CA ILE A 154 -9.36 8.77 15.86
C ILE A 154 -8.37 9.04 16.98
N ASP A 155 -8.85 9.25 18.19
CA ASP A 155 -8.04 9.51 19.38
C ASP A 155 -7.05 10.69 19.22
N GLY A 156 -7.45 11.75 18.53
CA GLY A 156 -6.63 12.92 18.23
C GLY A 156 -5.66 12.71 17.06
N ILE A 157 -5.85 11.67 16.28
CA ILE A 157 -5.18 11.44 14.99
C ILE A 157 -6.13 11.92 13.89
N LYS A 158 -5.74 12.97 13.19
CA LYS A 158 -6.49 13.50 12.04
C LYS A 158 -6.19 12.64 10.81
N ILE A 159 -7.22 12.14 10.16
CA ILE A 159 -7.09 11.31 8.96
C ILE A 159 -8.00 11.88 7.87
N GLU A 160 -7.42 12.37 6.80
CA GLU A 160 -8.17 12.83 5.62
C GLU A 160 -8.13 11.75 4.53
N THR A 161 -9.30 11.44 4.01
CA THR A 161 -9.46 10.50 2.88
C THR A 161 -9.49 11.28 1.58
N ILE A 162 -8.61 10.97 0.64
CA ILE A 162 -8.58 11.59 -0.68
C ILE A 162 -8.76 10.50 -1.73
N LEU A 163 -9.79 10.63 -2.55
CA LEU A 163 -10.07 9.70 -3.64
C LEU A 163 -9.07 9.92 -4.80
N VAL A 164 -8.34 8.88 -5.18
CA VAL A 164 -7.34 8.89 -6.27
C VAL A 164 -7.61 7.70 -7.20
N PRO A 165 -8.69 7.77 -8.01
CA PRO A 165 -9.10 6.67 -8.87
C PRO A 165 -8.14 6.45 -10.03
N GLY A 166 -8.10 5.21 -10.53
CA GLY A 166 -7.31 4.82 -11.70
C GLY A 166 -6.68 3.45 -11.53
N HIS A 167 -5.94 3.20 -10.47
CA HIS A 167 -5.50 1.84 -10.13
C HIS A 167 -6.72 0.95 -9.87
N THR A 168 -7.57 1.35 -8.94
CA THR A 168 -8.99 0.96 -8.87
C THR A 168 -9.88 2.18 -9.02
N TRP A 169 -11.18 2.00 -9.28
CA TRP A 169 -12.13 3.12 -9.36
C TRP A 169 -12.33 3.84 -8.03
N GLY A 170 -12.11 3.16 -6.92
CA GLY A 170 -12.35 3.68 -5.59
C GLY A 170 -11.09 3.82 -4.74
N HIS A 171 -9.90 3.71 -5.33
CA HIS A 171 -8.65 3.84 -4.60
C HIS A 171 -8.60 5.16 -3.83
N VAL A 172 -8.32 5.10 -2.54
CA VAL A 172 -8.13 6.26 -1.68
C VAL A 172 -6.71 6.29 -1.13
N VAL A 173 -6.22 7.49 -0.88
CA VAL A 173 -5.01 7.72 -0.10
C VAL A 173 -5.38 8.36 1.22
N TYR A 174 -4.59 8.14 2.26
CA TYR A 174 -4.83 8.68 3.58
C TYR A 174 -3.75 9.69 3.94
N LEU A 175 -4.16 10.94 4.18
CA LEU A 175 -3.29 11.98 4.72
C LEU A 175 -3.50 12.04 6.24
N ILE A 176 -2.48 11.65 6.99
CA ILE A 176 -2.52 11.58 8.46
C ILE A 176 -1.74 12.74 9.06
N ASP A 177 -2.40 13.51 9.94
CA ASP A 177 -1.88 14.68 10.66
C ASP A 177 -1.23 15.75 9.75
N ASP A 178 -1.58 15.80 8.47
CA ASP A 178 -0.97 16.63 7.41
C ASP A 178 0.54 16.34 7.18
N GLU A 179 1.09 15.30 7.80
CA GLU A 179 2.52 14.95 7.81
C GLU A 179 2.85 13.65 7.06
N TYR A 180 1.88 12.73 6.95
CA TYR A 180 2.08 11.41 6.32
C TYR A 180 1.02 11.13 5.29
N LEU A 181 1.43 10.85 4.05
CA LEU A 181 0.53 10.44 2.97
C LEU A 181 0.79 8.97 2.62
N PHE A 182 -0.16 8.10 2.95
CA PHE A 182 -0.13 6.69 2.55
C PHE A 182 -0.80 6.55 1.19
N SER A 183 0.02 6.41 0.16
CA SER A 183 -0.42 6.45 -1.25
C SER A 183 -0.69 5.07 -1.85
N ALA A 184 -0.26 3.99 -1.18
CA ALA A 184 -0.38 2.61 -1.68
C ALA A 184 -0.03 2.50 -3.18
N ASP A 185 -0.96 2.04 -4.02
CA ASP A 185 -0.78 1.72 -5.42
C ASP A 185 -1.14 2.86 -6.39
N THR A 186 -1.07 4.10 -5.94
CA THR A 186 -1.21 5.25 -6.82
C THR A 186 0.14 5.71 -7.38
N ILE A 187 1.21 5.62 -6.58
CA ILE A 187 2.55 6.09 -6.90
C ILE A 187 3.55 4.93 -6.89
N TRP A 188 4.38 4.88 -7.91
CA TRP A 188 5.56 4.02 -7.99
C TRP A 188 6.82 4.90 -7.91
N LEU A 189 7.70 4.66 -6.92
CA LEU A 189 8.95 5.42 -6.76
C LEU A 189 10.08 4.73 -7.53
N GLY A 190 10.63 5.44 -8.50
CA GLY A 190 11.86 5.10 -9.22
C GLY A 190 13.08 5.82 -8.62
N ALA A 191 14.25 5.64 -9.27
CA ALA A 191 15.49 6.27 -8.85
C ALA A 191 15.53 7.78 -9.14
N ASP A 192 14.69 8.26 -10.03
CA ASP A 192 14.64 9.64 -10.51
C ASP A 192 13.32 10.36 -10.19
N GLY A 193 12.44 9.74 -9.45
CA GLY A 193 11.17 10.32 -9.04
C GLY A 193 10.02 9.33 -9.06
N GLY A 194 8.85 9.80 -8.70
CA GLY A 194 7.63 9.01 -8.71
C GLY A 194 6.91 9.04 -10.05
N TYR A 195 6.26 7.94 -10.36
CA TYR A 195 5.45 7.69 -11.55
C TYR A 195 4.06 7.26 -11.14
N SER A 196 3.06 7.40 -12.01
CA SER A 196 1.79 6.72 -11.84
C SER A 196 2.01 5.20 -11.81
N PHE A 197 1.27 4.51 -10.96
CA PHE A 197 1.49 3.09 -10.68
C PHE A 197 1.36 2.20 -11.94
N ILE A 198 1.81 0.97 -11.84
CA ILE A 198 2.07 0.02 -12.92
C ILE A 198 0.90 -0.13 -13.91
N ASN A 199 1.16 0.15 -15.18
CA ASN A 199 0.17 0.23 -16.25
C ASN A 199 -0.72 -1.01 -16.44
N LYS A 200 -0.22 -2.22 -16.16
CA LYS A 200 -0.99 -3.45 -16.33
C LYS A 200 -1.90 -3.79 -15.16
N LEU A 201 -1.67 -3.16 -14.02
CA LEU A 201 -2.45 -3.39 -12.81
C LEU A 201 -3.58 -2.36 -12.64
N ALA A 202 -3.48 -1.21 -13.28
CA ALA A 202 -4.49 -0.18 -13.25
C ALA A 202 -5.72 -0.55 -14.12
N GLU A 203 -6.90 -0.11 -13.68
CA GLU A 203 -8.14 -0.18 -14.44
C GLU A 203 -8.22 0.93 -15.50
N ASP A 204 -7.72 2.13 -15.17
CA ASP A 204 -7.67 3.28 -16.06
C ASP A 204 -6.40 4.11 -15.83
N ASN A 205 -5.42 3.96 -16.71
CA ASN A 205 -4.14 4.66 -16.59
C ASN A 205 -4.26 6.17 -16.79
N LYS A 206 -5.19 6.62 -17.64
CA LYS A 206 -5.39 8.06 -17.88
C LYS A 206 -5.98 8.72 -16.64
N LEU A 207 -7.00 8.11 -16.07
CA LEU A 207 -7.61 8.59 -14.84
C LEU A 207 -6.62 8.58 -13.68
N ALA A 208 -5.73 7.58 -13.59
CA ALA A 208 -4.68 7.53 -12.57
C ALA A 208 -3.76 8.76 -12.64
N VAL A 209 -3.30 9.13 -13.83
CA VAL A 209 -2.47 10.33 -14.05
C VAL A 209 -3.23 11.60 -13.68
N GLU A 210 -4.48 11.75 -14.14
CA GLU A 210 -5.32 12.92 -13.83
C GLU A 210 -5.56 13.04 -12.30
N SER A 211 -5.77 11.92 -11.63
CA SER A 211 -5.99 11.87 -10.18
C SER A 211 -4.75 12.24 -9.39
N LEU A 212 -3.55 11.83 -9.86
CA LEU A 212 -2.30 12.22 -9.22
C LEU A 212 -1.99 13.71 -9.41
N ALA A 213 -2.29 14.28 -10.57
CA ALA A 213 -2.18 15.73 -10.77
C ALA A 213 -3.12 16.51 -9.84
N ARG A 214 -4.34 16.00 -9.59
CA ARG A 214 -5.26 16.56 -8.60
C ARG A 214 -4.69 16.45 -7.19
N LEU A 215 -4.15 15.30 -6.80
CA LEU A 215 -3.54 15.08 -5.48
C LEU A 215 -2.37 16.04 -5.25
N GLU A 216 -1.47 16.16 -6.22
CA GLU A 216 -0.36 17.13 -6.18
C GLU A 216 -0.87 18.56 -5.99
N GLY A 217 -1.89 18.96 -6.76
CA GLY A 217 -2.53 20.27 -6.66
C GLY A 217 -3.04 20.52 -5.24
N ILE A 218 -3.77 19.58 -4.63
CA ILE A 218 -4.28 19.68 -3.26
C ILE A 218 -3.15 19.93 -2.26
N LEU A 219 -2.07 19.15 -2.34
CA LEU A 219 -0.93 19.28 -1.42
C LEU A 219 -0.22 20.63 -1.58
N ARG A 220 0.04 21.04 -2.82
CA ARG A 220 0.72 22.31 -3.12
C ARG A 220 -0.12 23.55 -2.73
N GLU A 221 -1.41 23.55 -3.02
CA GLU A 221 -2.32 24.64 -2.63
C GLU A 221 -2.39 24.84 -1.12
N ARG A 222 -2.25 23.74 -0.36
CA ARG A 222 -2.21 23.80 1.11
C ARG A 222 -0.81 24.04 1.67
N GLY A 223 0.24 24.07 0.83
CA GLY A 223 1.64 24.21 1.26
C GLY A 223 2.14 23.00 2.05
N LEU A 224 1.61 21.80 1.80
CA LEU A 224 1.96 20.58 2.50
C LEU A 224 3.12 19.87 1.79
N ASN A 225 4.03 19.30 2.57
CA ASN A 225 5.10 18.40 2.10
C ASN A 225 5.15 17.16 3.01
N PRO A 226 4.13 16.29 2.96
CA PRO A 226 4.08 15.13 3.81
C PRO A 226 5.14 14.09 3.39
N LYS A 227 5.51 13.21 4.33
CA LYS A 227 6.23 11.98 4.00
C LYS A 227 5.28 11.08 3.20
N ILE A 228 5.62 10.80 1.93
CA ILE A 228 4.80 10.00 1.02
C ILE A 228 5.29 8.57 1.02
N ILE A 229 4.41 7.65 1.36
CA ILE A 229 4.67 6.24 1.63
C ILE A 229 3.86 5.40 0.65
N THR A 230 4.53 4.54 -0.13
CA THR A 230 3.92 3.73 -1.18
C THR A 230 3.79 2.27 -0.76
N GLY A 231 2.87 1.53 -1.35
CA GLY A 231 2.63 0.12 -1.01
C GLY A 231 3.79 -0.82 -1.39
N HIS A 232 4.59 -0.47 -2.39
CA HIS A 232 5.52 -1.41 -3.03
C HIS A 232 6.94 -0.90 -3.27
N THR A 233 7.19 0.40 -3.08
CA THR A 233 8.46 1.01 -3.51
C THR A 233 9.08 1.95 -2.49
N GLY A 234 8.65 1.86 -1.23
CA GLY A 234 9.25 2.61 -0.12
C GLY A 234 8.61 3.98 0.12
N TRP A 235 9.38 4.98 0.48
CA TRP A 235 8.91 6.30 0.87
C TRP A 235 9.87 7.43 0.46
N ALA A 236 9.35 8.64 0.36
CA ALA A 236 10.12 9.85 0.16
C ALA A 236 9.48 11.05 0.89
N ASP A 237 10.28 12.05 1.23
CA ASP A 237 9.86 13.25 1.97
C ASP A 237 10.03 14.56 1.16
N ASP A 238 10.22 14.43 -0.16
CA ASP A 238 10.30 15.55 -1.10
C ASP A 238 9.18 15.43 -2.14
N ILE A 239 8.18 16.31 -2.01
CA ILE A 239 7.03 16.35 -2.92
C ILE A 239 7.47 16.57 -4.39
N ASN A 240 8.56 17.31 -4.64
CA ASN A 240 9.03 17.54 -6.00
C ASN A 240 9.62 16.27 -6.61
N PHE A 241 10.33 15.48 -5.81
CA PHE A 241 10.82 14.17 -6.23
C PHE A 241 9.65 13.20 -6.49
N VAL A 242 8.69 13.14 -5.56
CA VAL A 242 7.57 12.19 -5.67
C VAL A 242 6.68 12.47 -6.88
N PHE A 243 6.44 13.73 -7.22
CA PHE A 243 5.58 14.08 -8.35
C PHE A 243 6.34 14.42 -9.65
N ALA A 244 7.65 14.10 -9.71
CA ALA A 244 8.50 14.49 -10.85
C ALA A 244 8.03 13.93 -12.20
N HIS A 245 7.43 12.73 -12.21
CA HIS A 245 7.04 12.00 -13.44
C HIS A 245 5.67 11.31 -13.29
N THR A 246 4.79 11.81 -12.42
CA THR A 246 3.47 11.20 -12.21
C THR A 246 2.49 11.40 -13.37
N ASP A 247 2.84 12.23 -14.35
CA ASP A 247 2.22 12.32 -15.68
C ASP A 247 2.58 11.14 -16.60
N GLU A 248 3.55 10.32 -16.21
CA GLU A 248 3.94 9.09 -16.89
C GLU A 248 3.53 7.87 -16.05
N VAL A 249 3.12 6.79 -16.73
CA VAL A 249 2.77 5.53 -16.07
C VAL A 249 3.98 4.60 -16.04
N CYS A 250 4.28 4.02 -14.89
CA CYS A 250 5.30 2.98 -14.77
C CYS A 250 4.97 1.80 -15.70
N ASN A 251 5.83 1.55 -16.67
CA ASN A 251 5.60 0.53 -17.70
C ASN A 251 6.50 -0.68 -17.47
N VAL A 252 5.92 -1.81 -17.08
CA VAL A 252 6.65 -3.06 -16.83
C VAL A 252 7.49 -3.58 -18.02
N ASN A 253 7.16 -3.16 -19.25
CA ASN A 253 7.91 -3.55 -20.46
C ASN A 253 9.05 -2.59 -20.79
N LYS A 254 9.02 -1.39 -20.23
CA LYS A 254 10.06 -0.38 -20.32
C LYS A 254 10.42 -0.02 -18.88
N PRO A 255 11.27 -0.78 -18.20
CA PRO A 255 11.62 -0.47 -16.82
C PRO A 255 12.17 0.95 -16.76
N VAL A 256 11.45 1.80 -16.08
CA VAL A 256 11.88 3.15 -15.77
C VAL A 256 13.06 3.00 -14.83
N LYS A 257 14.14 3.66 -15.13
CA LYS A 257 15.44 3.61 -14.46
C LYS A 257 15.46 2.83 -13.14
N VAL A 258 15.90 1.59 -13.22
CA VAL A 258 16.18 0.75 -12.07
C VAL A 258 17.36 1.31 -11.28
N HIS A 259 17.38 1.12 -9.97
CA HIS A 259 18.49 1.58 -9.12
C HIS A 259 19.82 0.92 -9.49
N ASP A 260 19.81 -0.35 -9.86
CA ASP A 260 20.94 -1.06 -10.46
C ASP A 260 20.47 -2.03 -11.55
N PRO A 261 20.59 -1.66 -12.84
CA PRO A 261 20.17 -2.52 -13.93
C PRO A 261 21.02 -3.81 -14.08
N LYS A 262 22.11 -3.95 -13.34
CA LYS A 262 23.01 -5.11 -13.41
C LYS A 262 22.82 -6.06 -12.24
N ALA A 263 22.23 -5.64 -11.13
CA ALA A 263 21.98 -6.50 -10.00
C ALA A 263 20.84 -7.48 -10.34
N PRO A 264 21.01 -8.77 -10.06
CA PRO A 264 19.91 -9.72 -10.09
C PRO A 264 18.96 -9.37 -8.94
N TYR A 265 17.88 -8.65 -9.25
CA TYR A 265 16.89 -8.25 -8.28
C TYR A 265 15.73 -9.25 -8.25
N ASP A 266 15.39 -9.72 -7.07
CA ASP A 266 14.19 -10.51 -6.80
C ASP A 266 13.42 -9.89 -5.64
N ALA A 267 12.33 -9.20 -5.95
CA ALA A 267 11.46 -8.56 -4.94
C ALA A 267 10.83 -9.57 -3.97
N TYR A 268 10.84 -10.85 -4.30
CA TYR A 268 10.35 -11.94 -3.44
C TYR A 268 11.44 -12.52 -2.55
N ASP A 269 12.67 -12.04 -2.66
CA ASP A 269 13.75 -12.43 -1.77
C ASP A 269 13.65 -11.66 -0.45
N GLU A 270 13.27 -12.36 0.60
CA GLU A 270 13.14 -11.82 1.95
C GLU A 270 14.29 -12.23 2.88
N ARG A 271 15.45 -12.67 2.34
CA ARG A 271 16.56 -13.15 3.18
C ARG A 271 17.10 -12.11 4.14
N ASP A 272 17.04 -10.84 3.74
CA ASP A 272 17.49 -9.71 4.55
C ASP A 272 16.37 -9.13 5.44
N ASP A 273 15.15 -9.62 5.31
CA ASP A 273 14.03 -9.27 6.16
C ASP A 273 13.99 -10.19 7.39
N THR A 274 14.80 -9.87 8.37
CA THR A 274 15.02 -10.67 9.58
C THR A 274 14.68 -9.87 10.84
N ARG A 275 14.35 -10.58 11.94
CA ARG A 275 14.13 -9.95 13.24
C ARG A 275 15.31 -9.09 13.68
N GLU A 276 16.52 -9.57 13.46
CA GLU A 276 17.74 -8.84 13.83
C GLU A 276 17.83 -7.50 13.11
N ASN A 277 17.59 -7.49 11.78
CA ASN A 277 17.59 -6.27 10.99
C ASN A 277 16.42 -5.35 11.37
N ALA A 278 15.22 -5.89 11.59
CA ALA A 278 14.04 -5.12 11.98
C ALA A 278 14.22 -4.36 13.31
N VAL A 279 14.93 -4.97 14.27
CA VAL A 279 15.16 -4.39 15.61
C VAL A 279 16.40 -3.48 15.65
N ASN A 280 17.47 -3.83 14.92
CA ASN A 280 18.76 -3.17 15.01
C ASN A 280 19.01 -2.10 13.95
N THR A 281 18.23 -2.08 12.85
CA THR A 281 18.33 -1.02 11.85
C THR A 281 17.65 0.23 12.38
N PRO A 282 18.39 1.35 12.53
CA PRO A 282 17.81 2.54 13.19
C PRO A 282 16.59 3.08 12.44
N LEU A 283 16.67 3.20 11.13
CA LEU A 283 15.54 3.63 10.29
C LEU A 283 15.65 3.01 8.89
N LEU A 284 14.52 2.77 8.26
CA LEU A 284 14.46 2.32 6.86
C LEU A 284 14.81 3.46 5.90
N PRO A 285 15.54 3.18 4.81
CA PRO A 285 16.07 4.20 3.92
C PRO A 285 14.98 4.93 3.13
N CYS A 286 15.18 6.23 2.95
CA CYS A 286 14.40 7.03 2.02
C CYS A 286 14.82 6.76 0.57
N ASN A 287 13.89 6.80 -0.36
CA ASN A 287 14.09 6.55 -1.80
C ASN A 287 14.44 7.83 -2.58
N ARG A 288 15.22 8.75 -2.02
CA ARG A 288 15.73 9.91 -2.75
C ARG A 288 16.81 9.53 -3.76
#